data_f35b8f784b7b57045cdac30f4118461a
#
_entry.id   f35b8f784b7b57045cdac30f4118461a
#
_cell.length_a   1.000
_cell.length_b   1.000
_cell.length_c   1.000
_cell.angle_alpha   90.00
_cell.angle_beta   90.00
_cell.angle_gamma   90.00
#
_symmetry.space_group_name_H-M   'P 1'
#
loop_
_entity.id
_entity.type
_entity.pdbx_description
1 polymer ?
#
loop_
_entity_poly.entity_id
_entity_poly.type
_entity_poly.pdbx_seq_one_letter_code
_entity_poly.pdbx_strand_id
1 'polypeptide(L)'
;FQHMDADSAFGMFDTMGFDQALDLEGDQLAGMFGAMDHDHVAGFDPGQLFDAATSMSAEHFGFMDGDSAFGMFDTMGFDQAMDLQGDQLAGMFGAMDATAYEEMGKDQVFEAFDTMGFDQAMGMGGDNLAGMFGAMDHDHISQFDNIQLLDAATQMQGSDFQFMDADSAFGMFDTMGFDTALNLGGDQLAGMFGAMDATAFEELGKD
;
A
#
# COMPACT_ATOMS: atom_id res chain seq x y z
N PHE A 1 -16.26 7.24 -15.88
CA PHE A 1 -16.04 5.78 -15.89
C PHE A 1 -16.68 5.06 -14.69
N GLN A 2 -16.92 5.69 -13.54
CA GLN A 2 -17.46 5.12 -12.28
C GLN A 2 -18.74 4.27 -12.39
N HIS A 3 -19.41 4.23 -13.53
CA HIS A 3 -20.62 3.42 -13.79
C HIS A 3 -20.44 2.46 -14.96
N MET A 4 -19.21 2.31 -15.44
CA MET A 4 -18.87 1.37 -16.51
C MET A 4 -18.52 0.02 -15.86
N ASP A 5 -18.95 -1.07 -16.48
CA ASP A 5 -18.50 -2.40 -16.10
C ASP A 5 -17.12 -2.70 -16.69
N ALA A 6 -16.41 -3.67 -16.13
CA ALA A 6 -15.04 -4.03 -16.48
C ALA A 6 -14.89 -4.44 -17.97
N ASP A 7 -15.81 -5.27 -18.47
CA ASP A 7 -15.83 -5.68 -19.89
C ASP A 7 -15.96 -4.47 -20.85
N SER A 8 -16.79 -3.48 -20.46
CA SER A 8 -16.98 -2.27 -21.27
C SER A 8 -15.75 -1.36 -21.24
N ALA A 9 -15.10 -1.22 -20.07
CA ALA A 9 -13.88 -0.43 -19.92
C ALA A 9 -12.73 -1.05 -20.73
N PHE A 10 -12.52 -2.35 -20.61
CA PHE A 10 -11.53 -3.10 -21.38
C PHE A 10 -11.80 -3.03 -22.88
N GLY A 11 -13.05 -3.23 -23.30
CA GLY A 11 -13.47 -3.12 -24.71
C GLY A 11 -13.25 -1.72 -25.30
N MET A 12 -13.32 -0.65 -24.51
CA MET A 12 -12.95 0.70 -24.93
C MET A 12 -11.45 0.81 -25.21
N PHE A 13 -10.61 0.29 -24.33
CA PHE A 13 -9.14 0.23 -24.55
C PHE A 13 -8.80 -0.52 -25.85
N ASP A 14 -9.39 -1.70 -26.04
CA ASP A 14 -9.17 -2.53 -27.24
C ASP A 14 -9.60 -1.80 -28.52
N THR A 15 -10.73 -1.08 -28.47
CA THR A 15 -11.24 -0.34 -29.64
C THR A 15 -10.46 0.94 -29.91
N MET A 16 -10.04 1.66 -28.89
CA MET A 16 -9.28 2.91 -28.98
C MET A 16 -7.83 2.62 -29.38
N GLY A 17 -7.26 1.54 -28.87
CA GLY A 17 -5.85 1.22 -28.93
C GLY A 17 -5.05 1.90 -27.82
N PHE A 18 -4.06 1.19 -27.31
CA PHE A 18 -3.31 1.59 -26.10
C PHE A 18 -2.62 2.97 -26.27
N ASP A 19 -1.95 3.20 -27.42
CA ASP A 19 -1.25 4.47 -27.68
C ASP A 19 -2.20 5.68 -27.63
N GLN A 20 -3.45 5.51 -28.06
CA GLN A 20 -4.44 6.58 -28.00
C GLN A 20 -5.02 6.76 -26.59
N ALA A 21 -5.07 5.67 -25.81
CA ALA A 21 -5.49 5.75 -24.42
C ALA A 21 -4.47 6.52 -23.56
N LEU A 22 -3.18 6.43 -23.85
CA LEU A 22 -2.13 7.20 -23.17
C LEU A 22 -2.22 8.72 -23.45
N ASP A 23 -2.91 9.15 -24.53
CA ASP A 23 -3.16 10.57 -24.82
C ASP A 23 -4.31 11.15 -23.95
N LEU A 24 -5.00 10.32 -23.16
CA LEU A 24 -6.01 10.78 -22.20
C LEU A 24 -5.35 11.52 -21.04
N GLU A 25 -6.12 12.39 -20.37
CA GLU A 25 -5.69 12.98 -19.10
C GLU A 25 -5.58 11.88 -18.03
N GLY A 26 -4.63 12.02 -17.08
CA GLY A 26 -4.30 10.98 -16.12
C GLY A 26 -5.49 10.49 -15.29
N ASP A 27 -6.44 11.39 -14.93
CA ASP A 27 -7.67 11.04 -14.22
C ASP A 27 -8.63 10.19 -15.08
N GLN A 28 -8.64 10.42 -16.40
CA GLN A 28 -9.43 9.63 -17.34
C GLN A 28 -8.84 8.24 -17.53
N LEU A 29 -7.52 8.18 -17.68
CA LEU A 29 -6.78 6.92 -17.81
C LEU A 29 -6.95 6.07 -16.54
N ALA A 30 -6.71 6.64 -15.37
CA ALA A 30 -6.90 5.98 -14.09
C ALA A 30 -8.36 5.54 -13.86
N GLY A 31 -9.33 6.37 -14.24
CA GLY A 31 -10.74 6.00 -14.16
C GLY A 31 -11.15 4.88 -15.12
N MET A 32 -10.45 4.68 -16.23
CA MET A 32 -10.66 3.54 -17.12
C MET A 32 -10.09 2.27 -16.50
N PHE A 33 -8.86 2.30 -15.96
CA PHE A 33 -8.28 1.17 -15.25
C PHE A 33 -9.09 0.83 -13.99
N GLY A 34 -9.52 1.82 -13.21
CA GLY A 34 -10.35 1.64 -12.01
C GLY A 34 -11.78 1.14 -12.27
N ALA A 35 -12.21 1.07 -13.53
CA ALA A 35 -13.44 0.39 -13.91
C ALA A 35 -13.22 -1.08 -14.33
N MET A 36 -11.96 -1.53 -14.40
CA MET A 36 -11.58 -2.92 -14.70
C MET A 36 -11.35 -3.68 -13.38
N ASP A 37 -11.43 -5.00 -13.44
CA ASP A 37 -10.95 -5.89 -12.39
C ASP A 37 -9.52 -6.37 -12.68
N HIS A 38 -8.92 -7.09 -11.73
CA HIS A 38 -7.57 -7.67 -11.86
C HIS A 38 -7.42 -8.50 -13.16
N ASP A 39 -8.40 -9.34 -13.50
CA ASP A 39 -8.32 -10.22 -14.68
C ASP A 39 -8.24 -9.43 -15.98
N HIS A 40 -8.95 -8.31 -16.07
CA HIS A 40 -8.87 -7.42 -17.24
C HIS A 40 -7.53 -6.68 -17.30
N VAL A 41 -7.05 -6.17 -16.17
CA VAL A 41 -5.75 -5.50 -16.08
C VAL A 41 -4.62 -6.47 -16.45
N ALA A 42 -4.69 -7.72 -16.01
CA ALA A 42 -3.75 -8.78 -16.36
C ALA A 42 -3.71 -9.14 -17.87
N GLY A 43 -4.67 -8.63 -18.63
CA GLY A 43 -4.69 -8.78 -20.10
C GLY A 43 -3.73 -7.85 -20.85
N PHE A 44 -3.17 -6.82 -20.19
CA PHE A 44 -2.21 -5.90 -20.80
C PHE A 44 -0.77 -6.42 -20.75
N ASP A 45 0.08 -5.88 -21.61
CA ASP A 45 1.52 -6.12 -21.53
C ASP A 45 2.13 -5.35 -20.35
N PRO A 46 3.08 -5.92 -19.58
CA PRO A 46 3.72 -5.23 -18.46
C PRO A 46 4.28 -3.84 -18.81
N GLY A 47 4.91 -3.70 -19.98
CA GLY A 47 5.42 -2.41 -20.45
C GLY A 47 4.31 -1.38 -20.70
N GLN A 48 3.15 -1.81 -21.19
CA GLN A 48 1.98 -0.95 -21.34
C GLN A 48 1.49 -0.42 -19.99
N LEU A 49 1.40 -1.28 -18.99
CA LEU A 49 0.98 -0.86 -17.65
C LEU A 49 1.99 0.10 -17.02
N PHE A 50 3.28 -0.11 -17.24
CA PHE A 50 4.31 0.82 -16.79
C PHE A 50 4.19 2.19 -17.48
N ASP A 51 3.99 2.22 -18.79
CA ASP A 51 3.78 3.47 -19.54
C ASP A 51 2.51 4.19 -19.05
N ALA A 52 1.44 3.45 -18.76
CA ALA A 52 0.23 4.01 -18.17
C ALA A 52 0.49 4.58 -16.76
N ALA A 53 1.15 3.82 -15.90
CA ALA A 53 1.47 4.25 -14.53
C ALA A 53 2.36 5.50 -14.52
N THR A 54 3.37 5.58 -15.41
CA THR A 54 4.23 6.77 -15.52
C THR A 54 3.51 8.00 -16.08
N SER A 55 2.40 7.81 -16.80
CA SER A 55 1.55 8.90 -17.29
C SER A 55 0.58 9.44 -16.23
N MET A 56 0.46 8.76 -15.10
CA MET A 56 -0.38 9.16 -13.97
C MET A 56 0.46 9.85 -12.89
N SER A 57 -0.14 10.78 -12.16
CA SER A 57 0.38 11.29 -10.88
C SER A 57 -0.16 10.46 -9.72
N ALA A 58 0.43 10.60 -8.52
CA ALA A 58 -0.06 9.93 -7.30
C ALA A 58 -1.58 10.11 -7.08
N GLU A 59 -2.10 11.32 -7.29
CA GLU A 59 -3.53 11.64 -7.10
C GLU A 59 -4.44 10.87 -8.06
N HIS A 60 -3.95 10.53 -9.26
CA HIS A 60 -4.74 9.81 -10.26
C HIS A 60 -5.02 8.37 -9.84
N PHE A 61 -4.09 7.70 -9.17
CA PHE A 61 -4.32 6.35 -8.65
C PHE A 61 -5.51 6.28 -7.68
N GLY A 62 -5.85 7.37 -7.00
CA GLY A 62 -7.05 7.45 -6.16
C GLY A 62 -8.39 7.31 -6.92
N PHE A 63 -8.38 7.27 -8.26
CA PHE A 63 -9.56 6.92 -9.07
C PHE A 63 -9.64 5.42 -9.40
N MET A 64 -8.62 4.65 -9.05
CA MET A 64 -8.62 3.19 -9.16
C MET A 64 -9.22 2.58 -7.89
N ASP A 65 -9.75 1.38 -8.01
CA ASP A 65 -10.06 0.56 -6.85
C ASP A 65 -8.87 -0.34 -6.49
N GLY A 66 -8.93 -0.98 -5.31
CA GLY A 66 -7.81 -1.78 -4.80
C GLY A 66 -7.46 -2.96 -5.71
N ASP A 67 -8.45 -3.61 -6.29
CA ASP A 67 -8.28 -4.77 -7.17
C ASP A 67 -7.56 -4.39 -8.48
N SER A 68 -7.96 -3.29 -9.11
CA SER A 68 -7.29 -2.80 -10.34
C SER A 68 -5.90 -2.23 -10.07
N ALA A 69 -5.68 -1.55 -8.93
CA ALA A 69 -4.36 -1.04 -8.55
C ALA A 69 -3.37 -2.18 -8.27
N PHE A 70 -3.81 -3.20 -7.53
CA PHE A 70 -3.02 -4.40 -7.29
C PHE A 70 -2.79 -5.20 -8.59
N GLY A 71 -3.80 -5.36 -9.43
CA GLY A 71 -3.69 -6.00 -10.74
C GLY A 71 -2.67 -5.31 -11.66
N MET A 72 -2.59 -3.98 -11.62
CA MET A 72 -1.59 -3.21 -12.35
C MET A 72 -0.18 -3.50 -11.83
N PHE A 73 0.00 -3.48 -10.52
CA PHE A 73 1.28 -3.79 -9.87
C PHE A 73 1.74 -5.23 -10.16
N ASP A 74 0.86 -6.21 -9.93
CA ASP A 74 1.16 -7.64 -10.08
C ASP A 74 1.52 -7.98 -11.54
N THR A 75 0.74 -7.47 -12.50
CA THR A 75 0.99 -7.71 -13.93
C THR A 75 2.24 -7.01 -14.43
N MET A 76 2.52 -5.80 -13.96
CA MET A 76 3.75 -5.05 -14.27
C MET A 76 4.98 -5.80 -13.73
N GLY A 77 4.82 -6.45 -12.60
CA GLY A 77 5.87 -7.15 -11.87
C GLY A 77 6.70 -6.21 -10.97
N PHE A 78 7.19 -6.76 -9.88
CA PHE A 78 7.85 -6.01 -8.81
C PHE A 78 9.02 -5.15 -9.32
N ASP A 79 9.96 -5.75 -10.05
CA ASP A 79 11.17 -5.05 -10.52
C ASP A 79 10.83 -3.81 -11.36
N GLN A 80 9.82 -3.93 -12.23
CA GLN A 80 9.41 -2.82 -13.09
C GLN A 80 8.63 -1.75 -12.32
N ALA A 81 7.81 -2.16 -11.35
CA ALA A 81 7.09 -1.21 -10.49
C ALA A 81 8.05 -0.36 -9.64
N MET A 82 9.20 -0.93 -9.22
CA MET A 82 10.21 -0.17 -8.46
C MET A 82 10.96 0.89 -9.30
N ASP A 83 10.79 0.90 -10.61
CA ASP A 83 11.28 1.98 -11.49
C ASP A 83 10.34 3.21 -11.52
N LEU A 84 9.16 3.14 -10.92
CA LEU A 84 8.25 4.29 -10.77
C LEU A 84 8.85 5.33 -9.81
N GLN A 85 8.43 6.58 -9.94
CA GLN A 85 8.78 7.61 -8.97
C GLN A 85 8.11 7.32 -7.62
N GLY A 86 8.75 7.72 -6.53
CA GLY A 86 8.26 7.40 -5.17
C GLY A 86 6.83 7.89 -4.89
N ASP A 87 6.42 9.04 -5.44
CA ASP A 87 5.06 9.55 -5.32
C ASP A 87 4.05 8.75 -6.14
N GLN A 88 4.42 8.26 -7.33
CA GLN A 88 3.58 7.38 -8.15
C GLN A 88 3.40 6.02 -7.46
N LEU A 89 4.50 5.47 -6.93
CA LEU A 89 4.46 4.22 -6.16
C LEU A 89 3.56 4.38 -4.93
N ALA A 90 3.70 5.47 -4.17
CA ALA A 90 2.83 5.77 -3.02
C ALA A 90 1.35 5.91 -3.43
N GLY A 91 1.07 6.54 -4.57
CA GLY A 91 -0.28 6.64 -5.10
C GLY A 91 -0.88 5.28 -5.45
N MET A 92 -0.12 4.43 -6.14
CA MET A 92 -0.53 3.07 -6.51
C MET A 92 -0.78 2.21 -5.26
N PHE A 93 0.15 2.20 -4.31
CA PHE A 93 0.02 1.48 -3.05
C PHE A 93 -1.13 2.03 -2.20
N GLY A 94 -1.29 3.35 -2.13
CA GLY A 94 -2.40 3.98 -1.43
C GLY A 94 -3.79 3.71 -2.03
N ALA A 95 -3.86 3.24 -3.28
CA ALA A 95 -5.10 2.80 -3.93
C ALA A 95 -5.41 1.31 -3.68
N MET A 96 -4.41 0.49 -3.31
CA MET A 96 -4.60 -0.93 -3.01
C MET A 96 -5.38 -1.12 -1.71
N ASP A 97 -6.01 -2.27 -1.57
CA ASP A 97 -6.57 -2.70 -0.29
C ASP A 97 -5.46 -3.13 0.67
N ALA A 98 -5.63 -2.86 1.97
CA ALA A 98 -4.64 -3.20 2.98
C ALA A 98 -4.23 -4.70 2.99
N THR A 99 -5.13 -5.57 2.54
CA THR A 99 -4.88 -7.03 2.43
C THR A 99 -4.01 -7.43 1.25
N ALA A 100 -3.86 -6.57 0.22
CA ALA A 100 -3.03 -6.86 -0.95
C ALA A 100 -1.54 -7.03 -0.57
N TYR A 101 -1.09 -6.36 0.48
CA TYR A 101 0.30 -6.43 0.93
C TYR A 101 0.71 -7.80 1.46
N GLU A 102 -0.23 -8.59 2.00
CA GLU A 102 0.04 -9.96 2.44
C GLU A 102 0.43 -10.88 1.26
N GLU A 103 -0.11 -10.61 0.07
CA GLU A 103 0.18 -11.38 -1.14
C GLU A 103 1.56 -11.06 -1.74
N MET A 104 2.06 -9.83 -1.52
CA MET A 104 3.37 -9.40 -2.02
C MET A 104 4.54 -10.04 -1.26
N GLY A 105 4.37 -10.28 0.03
CA GLY A 105 5.43 -10.79 0.89
C GLY A 105 6.33 -9.68 1.47
N LYS A 106 6.82 -9.96 2.68
CA LYS A 106 7.47 -8.99 3.56
C LYS A 106 8.68 -8.24 2.95
N ASP A 107 9.54 -8.97 2.22
CA ASP A 107 10.75 -8.38 1.64
C ASP A 107 10.40 -7.37 0.54
N GLN A 108 9.41 -7.68 -0.30
CA GLN A 108 8.93 -6.78 -1.35
C GLN A 108 8.21 -5.57 -0.77
N VAL A 109 7.39 -5.74 0.25
CA VAL A 109 6.70 -4.63 0.91
C VAL A 109 7.70 -3.67 1.56
N PHE A 110 8.73 -4.19 2.21
CA PHE A 110 9.79 -3.37 2.80
C PHE A 110 10.59 -2.62 1.73
N GLU A 111 10.99 -3.30 0.64
CA GLU A 111 11.71 -2.67 -0.48
C GLU A 111 10.87 -1.59 -1.18
N ALA A 112 9.57 -1.84 -1.35
CA ALA A 112 8.64 -0.86 -1.90
C ALA A 112 8.53 0.37 -0.98
N PHE A 113 8.45 0.17 0.32
CA PHE A 113 8.41 1.26 1.31
C PHE A 113 9.69 2.12 1.27
N ASP A 114 10.87 1.46 1.20
CA ASP A 114 12.17 2.16 1.10
C ASP A 114 12.31 2.94 -0.23
N THR A 115 11.88 2.34 -1.34
CA THR A 115 11.89 2.97 -2.68
C THR A 115 10.94 4.17 -2.73
N MET A 116 9.75 4.04 -2.18
CA MET A 116 8.74 5.10 -2.07
C MET A 116 9.26 6.27 -1.22
N GLY A 117 9.94 5.94 -0.14
CA GLY A 117 10.42 6.88 0.86
C GLY A 117 9.37 7.20 1.92
N PHE A 118 9.84 7.41 3.15
CA PHE A 118 8.98 7.57 4.33
C PHE A 118 7.94 8.70 4.17
N ASP A 119 8.35 9.86 3.67
CA ASP A 119 7.45 11.02 3.53
C ASP A 119 6.30 10.76 2.56
N GLN A 120 6.55 10.03 1.47
CA GLN A 120 5.53 9.65 0.49
C GLN A 120 4.60 8.57 1.05
N ALA A 121 5.15 7.59 1.75
CA ALA A 121 4.37 6.55 2.41
C ALA A 121 3.39 7.14 3.44
N MET A 122 3.80 8.17 4.18
CA MET A 122 2.93 8.87 5.12
C MET A 122 1.73 9.58 4.44
N GLY A 123 1.77 9.77 3.14
CA GLY A 123 0.64 10.28 2.35
C GLY A 123 -0.46 9.25 2.07
N MET A 124 -0.20 7.97 2.30
CA MET A 124 -1.20 6.90 2.18
C MET A 124 -2.18 6.95 3.37
N GLY A 125 -3.29 6.26 3.30
CA GLY A 125 -4.21 6.13 4.43
C GLY A 125 -3.63 5.30 5.59
N GLY A 126 -4.15 5.48 6.79
CA GLY A 126 -3.69 4.74 7.97
C GLY A 126 -3.91 3.22 7.87
N ASP A 127 -4.97 2.79 7.20
CA ASP A 127 -5.26 1.39 6.87
C ASP A 127 -4.20 0.78 5.93
N ASN A 128 -3.78 1.51 4.89
CA ASN A 128 -2.72 1.09 4.00
C ASN A 128 -1.35 1.04 4.69
N LEU A 129 -1.04 2.02 5.53
CA LEU A 129 0.17 1.98 6.36
C LEU A 129 0.15 0.76 7.28
N ALA A 130 -0.96 0.50 7.96
CA ALA A 130 -1.10 -0.66 8.83
C ALA A 130 -0.98 -1.98 8.06
N GLY A 131 -1.52 -2.06 6.85
CA GLY A 131 -1.35 -3.21 5.95
C GLY A 131 0.11 -3.43 5.55
N MET A 132 0.82 -2.36 5.16
CA MET A 132 2.24 -2.46 4.83
C MET A 132 3.09 -2.90 6.02
N PHE A 133 2.93 -2.26 7.19
CA PHE A 133 3.64 -2.68 8.39
C PHE A 133 3.23 -4.08 8.86
N GLY A 134 1.96 -4.46 8.67
CA GLY A 134 1.45 -5.79 8.98
C GLY A 134 2.01 -6.91 8.12
N ALA A 135 2.39 -6.59 6.87
CA ALA A 135 3.05 -7.52 5.98
C ALA A 135 4.57 -7.64 6.22
N MET A 136 5.17 -6.72 6.98
CA MET A 136 6.58 -6.78 7.40
C MET A 136 6.71 -7.63 8.66
N ASP A 137 7.91 -8.17 8.92
CA ASP A 137 8.23 -8.79 10.20
C ASP A 137 9.00 -7.82 11.13
N HIS A 138 9.25 -8.26 12.37
CA HIS A 138 10.01 -7.47 13.36
C HIS A 138 11.39 -7.05 12.83
N ASP A 139 12.09 -7.88 12.07
CA ASP A 139 13.43 -7.55 11.55
C ASP A 139 13.39 -6.38 10.56
N HIS A 140 12.33 -6.28 9.74
CA HIS A 140 12.10 -5.13 8.86
C HIS A 140 11.70 -3.88 9.65
N ILE A 141 10.74 -4.01 10.57
CA ILE A 141 10.25 -2.91 11.40
C ILE A 141 11.36 -2.30 12.25
N SER A 142 12.31 -3.10 12.74
CA SER A 142 13.44 -2.65 13.56
C SER A 142 14.44 -1.76 12.80
N GLN A 143 14.32 -1.64 11.48
CA GLN A 143 15.16 -0.77 10.67
C GLN A 143 14.67 0.68 10.64
N PHE A 144 13.44 0.93 11.05
CA PHE A 144 12.91 2.29 11.24
C PHE A 144 13.39 2.88 12.56
N ASP A 145 13.48 4.19 12.63
CA ASP A 145 13.71 4.85 13.92
C ASP A 145 12.41 5.02 14.72
N ASN A 146 12.54 5.26 16.02
CA ASN A 146 11.40 5.34 16.94
C ASN A 146 10.46 6.53 16.61
N ILE A 147 10.94 7.59 15.98
CA ILE A 147 10.12 8.74 15.58
C ILE A 147 9.33 8.40 14.33
N GLN A 148 9.93 7.73 13.35
CA GLN A 148 9.24 7.25 12.15
C GLN A 148 8.08 6.32 12.52
N LEU A 149 8.32 5.37 13.43
CA LEU A 149 7.27 4.46 13.90
C LEU A 149 6.18 5.18 14.68
N LEU A 150 6.53 6.18 15.49
CA LEU A 150 5.55 7.01 16.19
C LEU A 150 4.69 7.79 15.19
N ASP A 151 5.31 8.41 14.18
CA ASP A 151 4.60 9.17 13.15
C ASP A 151 3.67 8.26 12.36
N ALA A 152 4.13 7.07 11.94
CA ALA A 152 3.32 6.08 11.24
C ALA A 152 2.12 5.62 12.10
N ALA A 153 2.37 5.21 13.35
CA ALA A 153 1.32 4.78 14.27
C ALA A 153 0.32 5.90 14.61
N THR A 154 0.74 7.16 14.58
CA THR A 154 -0.15 8.31 14.81
C THR A 154 -1.08 8.57 13.63
N GLN A 155 -0.67 8.22 12.40
CA GLN A 155 -1.54 8.29 11.21
C GLN A 155 -2.61 7.20 11.20
N MET A 156 -2.34 6.06 11.85
CA MET A 156 -3.29 4.95 11.96
C MET A 156 -4.37 5.27 13.00
N GLN A 157 -5.60 4.82 12.75
CA GLN A 157 -6.63 4.74 13.77
C GLN A 157 -6.45 3.43 14.56
N GLY A 158 -7.03 3.35 15.77
CA GLY A 158 -6.96 2.12 16.57
C GLY A 158 -7.50 0.88 15.83
N SER A 159 -8.50 1.08 14.93
CA SER A 159 -9.05 0.02 14.09
C SER A 159 -8.10 -0.49 13.01
N ASP A 160 -7.15 0.33 12.56
CA ASP A 160 -6.29 -0.02 11.42
C ASP A 160 -5.26 -1.09 11.83
N PHE A 161 -4.91 -1.14 13.12
CA PHE A 161 -4.03 -2.19 13.67
C PHE A 161 -4.57 -3.63 13.47
N GLN A 162 -5.86 -3.79 13.11
CA GLN A 162 -6.41 -5.09 12.71
C GLN A 162 -5.72 -5.71 11.48
N PHE A 163 -5.07 -4.89 10.65
CA PHE A 163 -4.30 -5.34 9.49
C PHE A 163 -2.86 -5.76 9.84
N MET A 164 -2.44 -5.57 11.09
CA MET A 164 -1.15 -6.03 11.59
C MET A 164 -1.28 -7.40 12.25
N ASP A 165 -0.27 -8.23 12.08
CA ASP A 165 -0.15 -9.44 12.87
C ASP A 165 0.54 -9.17 14.23
N ALA A 166 0.63 -10.19 15.08
CA ALA A 166 1.17 -10.03 16.43
C ALA A 166 2.66 -9.69 16.43
N ASP A 167 3.44 -10.22 15.47
CA ASP A 167 4.88 -10.00 15.37
C ASP A 167 5.19 -8.57 14.91
N SER A 168 4.47 -8.08 13.92
CA SER A 168 4.63 -6.72 13.41
C SER A 168 4.14 -5.67 14.43
N ALA A 169 3.01 -5.89 15.09
CA ALA A 169 2.51 -5.00 16.14
C ALA A 169 3.47 -4.94 17.34
N PHE A 170 4.02 -6.09 17.76
CA PHE A 170 5.05 -6.15 18.79
C PHE A 170 6.34 -5.47 18.34
N GLY A 171 6.82 -5.76 17.11
CA GLY A 171 8.02 -5.15 16.54
C GLY A 171 7.93 -3.61 16.49
N MET A 172 6.77 -3.08 16.13
CA MET A 172 6.53 -1.63 16.13
C MET A 172 6.61 -1.05 17.55
N PHE A 173 5.97 -1.69 18.52
CA PHE A 173 6.01 -1.23 19.92
C PHE A 173 7.41 -1.33 20.52
N ASP A 174 8.10 -2.47 20.35
CA ASP A 174 9.43 -2.74 20.88
C ASP A 174 10.47 -1.76 20.32
N THR A 175 10.49 -1.58 19.00
CA THR A 175 11.42 -0.66 18.32
C THR A 175 11.14 0.81 18.70
N MET A 176 9.87 1.19 18.80
CA MET A 176 9.47 2.53 19.25
C MET A 176 9.90 2.78 20.70
N GLY A 177 9.86 1.76 21.52
CA GLY A 177 10.15 1.80 22.95
C GLY A 177 9.01 2.38 23.79
N PHE A 178 8.89 1.91 25.01
CA PHE A 178 7.76 2.21 25.89
C PHE A 178 7.51 3.72 26.09
N ASP A 179 8.57 4.50 26.36
CA ASP A 179 8.44 5.93 26.62
C ASP A 179 7.94 6.71 25.38
N THR A 180 8.34 6.29 24.18
CA THR A 180 7.89 6.90 22.92
C THR A 180 6.45 6.48 22.63
N ALA A 181 6.11 5.20 22.79
CA ALA A 181 4.78 4.66 22.56
C ALA A 181 3.71 5.32 23.46
N LEU A 182 4.05 5.78 24.65
CA LEU A 182 3.12 6.53 25.51
C LEU A 182 2.67 7.90 24.94
N ASN A 183 3.30 8.38 23.86
CA ASN A 183 2.83 9.57 23.16
C ASN A 183 1.68 9.27 22.17
N LEU A 184 1.40 7.99 21.90
CA LEU A 184 0.23 7.60 21.13
C LEU A 184 -1.07 7.88 21.89
N GLY A 185 -2.14 8.11 21.16
CA GLY A 185 -3.48 8.19 21.72
C GLY A 185 -3.96 6.85 22.30
N GLY A 186 -4.91 6.90 23.21
CA GLY A 186 -5.44 5.69 23.84
C GLY A 186 -6.03 4.68 22.85
N ASP A 187 -6.60 5.16 21.73
CA ASP A 187 -7.19 4.30 20.70
C ASP A 187 -6.10 3.57 19.89
N GLN A 188 -5.00 4.25 19.54
CA GLN A 188 -3.86 3.63 18.87
C GLN A 188 -3.17 2.58 19.76
N LEU A 189 -2.92 2.92 21.02
CA LEU A 189 -2.36 1.96 21.98
C LEU A 189 -3.26 0.75 22.16
N ALA A 190 -4.57 0.96 22.28
CA ALA A 190 -5.53 -0.15 22.40
C ALA A 190 -5.56 -1.03 21.16
N GLY A 191 -5.50 -0.42 19.96
CA GLY A 191 -5.42 -1.14 18.68
C GLY A 191 -4.14 -1.96 18.58
N MET A 192 -2.99 -1.34 18.83
CA MET A 192 -1.67 -1.99 18.79
C MET A 192 -1.60 -3.17 19.76
N PHE A 193 -2.00 -2.98 21.02
CA PHE A 193 -2.07 -4.08 21.98
C PHE A 193 -3.13 -5.13 21.63
N GLY A 194 -4.21 -4.72 20.96
CA GLY A 194 -5.24 -5.63 20.47
C GLY A 194 -4.78 -6.55 19.37
N ALA A 195 -3.79 -6.14 18.56
CA ALA A 195 -3.16 -6.94 17.52
C ALA A 195 -2.12 -7.94 18.08
N MET A 196 -1.52 -7.66 19.23
CA MET A 196 -0.54 -8.54 19.89
C MET A 196 -1.19 -9.81 20.43
N ASP A 197 -0.44 -10.89 20.46
CA ASP A 197 -0.82 -12.16 21.08
C ASP A 197 -0.19 -12.34 22.48
N ALA A 198 -0.49 -13.49 23.10
CA ALA A 198 0.04 -13.81 24.44
C ALA A 198 1.58 -13.90 24.49
N THR A 199 2.22 -14.32 23.39
CA THR A 199 3.67 -14.43 23.27
C THR A 199 4.34 -13.05 23.28
N ALA A 200 3.79 -12.12 22.52
CA ALA A 200 4.23 -10.72 22.50
C ALA A 200 4.17 -10.09 23.91
N PHE A 201 3.08 -10.31 24.64
CA PHE A 201 2.96 -9.81 26.01
C PHE A 201 3.93 -10.47 27.00
N GLU A 202 4.28 -11.76 26.81
CA GLU A 202 5.30 -12.40 27.64
C GLU A 202 6.70 -11.81 27.40
N GLU A 203 6.97 -11.34 26.19
CA GLU A 203 8.24 -10.68 25.86
C GLU A 203 8.34 -9.28 26.43
N LEU A 204 7.28 -8.50 26.38
CA LEU A 204 7.21 -7.18 27.03
C LEU A 204 7.47 -7.22 28.54
N GLY A 205 7.21 -8.34 29.21
CA GLY A 205 7.42 -8.52 30.65
C GLY A 205 8.83 -8.94 31.07
N LYS A 206 9.77 -9.10 30.10
CA LYS A 206 11.13 -9.60 30.38
C LYS A 206 12.17 -8.50 30.56
N ASP A 207 11.89 -7.26 30.19
CA ASP A 207 12.72 -6.06 30.32
C ASP A 207 12.30 -5.23 31.54
#